data_ba20d706aaa4b01a20cf2302ad19f6b3
#
_entry.id   ba20d706aaa4b01a20cf2302ad19f6b3
#
_cell.length_a   1.000
_cell.length_b   1.000
_cell.length_c   1.000
_cell.angle_alpha   90.00
_cell.angle_beta   90.00
_cell.angle_gamma   90.00
#
_symmetry.space_group_name_H-M   'P 1'
#
loop_
_entity.id
_entity.type
_entity.pdbx_description
1 polymer ?
#
loop_
_entity_poly.entity_id
_entity_poly.type
_entity_poly.pdbx_seq_one_letter_code
_entity_poly.pdbx_strand_id
1 'polypeptide(L)'
;SVGNSIRSLHFLASMDWGEFVETVGTVDYALREDPADVYGRMDFATRNRYRQAVEDLAHRSAVSEEAVARKAVEMAAAVASGNGSKRPAAHVGYYLVGEGLPQLEQAVGARSTARSLRKALGRFPTAVYAGGIALVTWLITVFLLARAAADGVSLPARFTLAMLVALCASRAAVTVVNW
;
A
#
# COMPACT_ATOMS: atom_id res chain seq x y z
N SER A 1 8.67 18.05 -22.08
CA SER A 1 7.89 18.73 -21.04
C SER A 1 6.53 19.23 -21.52
N VAL A 2 6.43 19.86 -22.71
CA VAL A 2 5.15 20.39 -23.26
C VAL A 2 4.11 19.27 -23.49
N GLY A 3 4.50 18.12 -24.00
CA GLY A 3 3.61 16.98 -24.22
C GLY A 3 2.93 16.43 -22.96
N ASN A 4 3.63 16.48 -21.82
CA ASN A 4 3.06 16.09 -20.53
C ASN A 4 2.03 17.10 -20.02
N SER A 5 2.29 18.40 -20.24
CA SER A 5 1.36 19.46 -19.84
C SER A 5 0.06 19.40 -20.67
N ILE A 6 0.14 19.14 -21.98
CA ILE A 6 -1.03 18.99 -22.84
C ILE A 6 -1.84 17.76 -22.44
N ARG A 7 -1.18 16.64 -22.12
CA ARG A 7 -1.86 15.41 -21.70
C ARG A 7 -2.56 15.59 -20.34
N SER A 8 -1.93 16.31 -19.40
CA SER A 8 -2.54 16.67 -18.12
C SER A 8 -3.74 17.59 -18.28
N LEU A 9 -3.66 18.58 -19.18
CA LEU A 9 -4.78 19.46 -19.50
C LEU A 9 -5.95 18.72 -20.15
N HIS A 10 -5.63 17.77 -21.05
CA HIS A 10 -6.66 16.94 -21.69
C HIS A 10 -7.35 16.00 -20.70
N PHE A 11 -6.59 15.43 -19.76
CA PHE A 11 -7.15 14.63 -18.68
C PHE A 11 -8.06 15.46 -17.77
N LEU A 12 -7.64 16.67 -17.38
CA LEU A 12 -8.45 17.58 -16.58
C LEU A 12 -9.73 18.05 -17.33
N ALA A 13 -9.65 18.25 -18.64
CA ALA A 13 -10.80 18.63 -19.45
C ALA A 13 -11.81 17.49 -19.70
N SER A 14 -11.37 16.23 -19.58
CA SER A 14 -12.21 15.04 -19.75
C SER A 14 -12.85 14.55 -18.44
N MET A 15 -12.44 15.08 -17.28
CA MET A 15 -13.07 14.77 -16.00
C MET A 15 -14.46 15.42 -15.91
N ASP A 16 -15.44 14.64 -15.51
CA ASP A 16 -16.74 15.19 -15.09
C ASP A 16 -16.59 15.91 -13.75
N TRP A 17 -16.32 17.20 -13.83
CA TRP A 17 -16.16 18.06 -12.63
C TRP A 17 -17.41 18.11 -11.76
N GLY A 18 -18.60 17.90 -12.34
CA GLY A 18 -19.85 17.86 -11.60
C GLY A 18 -19.90 16.68 -10.65
N GLU A 19 -19.66 15.48 -11.16
CA GLU A 19 -19.61 14.24 -10.38
C GLU A 19 -18.46 14.26 -9.35
N PHE A 20 -17.27 14.77 -9.75
CA PHE A 20 -16.13 14.91 -8.85
C PHE A 20 -16.42 15.85 -7.66
N VAL A 21 -17.01 17.03 -7.91
CA VAL A 21 -17.33 18.00 -6.85
C VAL A 21 -18.43 17.47 -5.94
N GLU A 22 -19.42 16.77 -6.48
CA GLU A 22 -20.52 16.19 -5.71
C GLU A 22 -20.02 15.05 -4.81
N THR A 23 -19.23 14.12 -5.33
CA THR A 23 -18.64 13.00 -4.56
C THR A 23 -17.67 13.49 -3.48
N VAL A 24 -16.79 14.43 -3.81
CA VAL A 24 -15.86 15.03 -2.83
C VAL A 24 -16.64 15.81 -1.75
N GLY A 25 -17.72 16.48 -2.11
CA GLY A 25 -18.56 17.22 -1.18
C GLY A 25 -19.26 16.30 -0.16
N THR A 26 -19.85 15.21 -0.61
CA THR A 26 -20.58 14.25 0.25
C THR A 26 -19.67 13.49 1.20
N VAL A 27 -18.50 13.04 0.73
CA VAL A 27 -17.50 12.38 1.57
C VAL A 27 -16.94 13.33 2.64
N ASP A 28 -16.56 14.54 2.27
CA ASP A 28 -16.03 15.54 3.22
C ASP A 28 -17.08 15.90 4.27
N TYR A 29 -18.35 16.05 3.83
CA TYR A 29 -19.48 16.30 4.74
C TYR A 29 -19.66 15.16 5.75
N ALA A 30 -19.67 13.91 5.29
CA ALA A 30 -19.79 12.76 6.17
C ALA A 30 -18.62 12.64 7.15
N LEU A 31 -17.38 12.88 6.70
CA LEU A 31 -16.20 12.82 7.58
C LEU A 31 -16.14 13.97 8.59
N ARG A 32 -16.83 15.10 8.36
CA ARG A 32 -16.96 16.19 9.36
C ARG A 32 -17.83 15.81 10.56
N GLU A 33 -18.64 14.77 10.44
CA GLU A 33 -19.40 14.19 11.56
C GLU A 33 -18.52 13.35 12.51
N ASP A 34 -17.18 13.43 12.38
CA ASP A 34 -16.22 12.76 13.26
C ASP A 34 -16.46 13.08 14.73
N PRO A 35 -16.72 12.07 15.59
CA PRO A 35 -17.06 12.30 17.00
C PRO A 35 -15.95 12.99 17.80
N ALA A 36 -14.70 12.87 17.34
CA ALA A 36 -13.56 13.55 17.96
C ALA A 36 -13.38 15.00 17.54
N ASP A 37 -14.20 15.47 16.55
CA ASP A 37 -14.12 16.83 15.97
C ASP A 37 -12.69 17.21 15.52
N VAL A 38 -11.93 16.24 15.05
CA VAL A 38 -10.53 16.44 14.61
C VAL A 38 -10.46 16.65 13.10
N TYR A 39 -11.29 15.95 12.31
CA TYR A 39 -11.25 15.99 10.86
C TYR A 39 -11.36 17.41 10.29
N GLY A 40 -12.30 18.21 10.81
CA GLY A 40 -12.52 19.59 10.35
C GLY A 40 -11.34 20.54 10.59
N ARG A 41 -10.48 20.21 11.55
CA ARG A 41 -9.30 21.01 11.96
C ARG A 41 -8.01 20.59 11.28
N MET A 42 -8.06 19.51 10.48
CA MET A 42 -6.87 19.02 9.74
C MET A 42 -6.54 19.94 8.57
N ASP A 43 -5.28 19.91 8.17
CA ASP A 43 -4.81 20.52 6.95
C ASP A 43 -5.38 19.82 5.71
N PHE A 44 -5.32 20.50 4.57
CA PHE A 44 -5.86 19.97 3.32
C PHE A 44 -5.20 18.65 2.89
N ALA A 45 -3.88 18.51 3.07
CA ALA A 45 -3.13 17.32 2.67
C ALA A 45 -3.59 16.08 3.46
N THR A 46 -3.79 16.24 4.78
CA THR A 46 -4.28 15.17 5.64
C THR A 46 -5.72 14.79 5.32
N ARG A 47 -6.62 15.77 5.10
CA ARG A 47 -8.00 15.49 4.67
C ARG A 47 -8.03 14.77 3.32
N ASN A 48 -7.19 15.19 2.38
CA ASN A 48 -7.09 14.54 1.08
C ASN A 48 -6.65 13.06 1.20
N ARG A 49 -5.71 12.77 2.10
CA ARG A 49 -5.29 11.40 2.39
C ARG A 49 -6.43 10.53 2.92
N TYR A 50 -7.34 11.11 3.73
CA TYR A 50 -8.51 10.39 4.23
C TYR A 50 -9.52 10.13 3.13
N ARG A 51 -9.77 11.11 2.24
CA ARG A 51 -10.62 10.94 1.06
C ARG A 51 -10.09 9.85 0.13
N GLN A 52 -8.80 9.84 -0.15
CA GLN A 52 -8.16 8.78 -0.94
C GLN A 52 -8.31 7.40 -0.29
N ALA A 53 -8.26 7.32 1.05
CA ALA A 53 -8.49 6.06 1.74
C ALA A 53 -9.93 5.58 1.61
N VAL A 54 -10.91 6.49 1.63
CA VAL A 54 -12.32 6.19 1.37
C VAL A 54 -12.52 5.72 -0.07
N GLU A 55 -11.98 6.42 -1.06
CA GLU A 55 -12.01 6.06 -2.48
C GLU A 55 -11.41 4.66 -2.71
N ASP A 56 -10.21 4.41 -2.19
CA ASP A 56 -9.55 3.10 -2.25
C ASP A 56 -10.39 1.96 -1.66
N LEU A 57 -11.13 2.23 -0.57
CA LEU A 57 -12.01 1.26 0.07
C LEU A 57 -13.26 1.01 -0.77
N ALA A 58 -13.89 2.06 -1.29
CA ALA A 58 -15.06 1.99 -2.16
C ALA A 58 -14.75 1.18 -3.43
N HIS A 59 -13.63 1.46 -4.09
CA HIS A 59 -13.19 0.70 -5.27
C HIS A 59 -12.96 -0.80 -5.00
N ARG A 60 -12.62 -1.18 -3.76
CA ARG A 60 -12.39 -2.58 -3.37
C ARG A 60 -13.61 -3.27 -2.75
N SER A 61 -14.63 -2.50 -2.45
CA SER A 61 -15.92 -2.97 -1.96
C SER A 61 -16.99 -2.67 -3.01
N ALA A 62 -18.14 -3.26 -2.90
CA ALA A 62 -19.29 -2.92 -3.75
C ALA A 62 -20.14 -1.79 -3.12
N VAL A 63 -19.50 -0.85 -2.40
CA VAL A 63 -20.13 0.16 -1.57
C VAL A 63 -19.68 1.54 -2.04
N SER A 64 -20.57 2.54 -2.02
CA SER A 64 -20.25 3.93 -2.40
C SER A 64 -19.28 4.58 -1.41
N GLU A 65 -18.53 5.58 -1.85
CA GLU A 65 -17.60 6.35 -1.01
C GLU A 65 -18.29 6.96 0.21
N GLU A 66 -19.49 7.52 0.01
CA GLU A 66 -20.29 8.07 1.09
C GLU A 66 -20.62 7.00 2.15
N ALA A 67 -21.01 5.80 1.74
CA ALA A 67 -21.35 4.73 2.67
C ALA A 67 -20.11 4.24 3.42
N VAL A 68 -18.92 4.20 2.79
CA VAL A 68 -17.65 3.92 3.45
C VAL A 68 -17.32 4.98 4.49
N ALA A 69 -17.45 6.26 4.13
CA ALA A 69 -17.20 7.38 5.05
C ALA A 69 -18.14 7.35 6.26
N ARG A 70 -19.44 7.18 6.03
CA ARG A 70 -20.45 7.04 7.10
C ARG A 70 -20.18 5.84 8.00
N LYS A 71 -19.76 4.70 7.42
CA LYS A 71 -19.40 3.51 8.24
C LYS A 71 -18.19 3.76 9.13
N ALA A 72 -17.19 4.49 8.65
CA ALA A 72 -16.04 4.88 9.48
C ALA A 72 -16.46 5.79 10.64
N VAL A 73 -17.33 6.76 10.40
CA VAL A 73 -17.89 7.65 11.43
C VAL A 73 -18.73 6.87 12.44
N GLU A 74 -19.62 5.98 11.98
CA GLU A 74 -20.43 5.12 12.84
C GLU A 74 -19.56 4.29 13.81
N MET A 75 -18.50 3.68 13.28
CA MET A 75 -17.59 2.88 14.11
C MET A 75 -16.85 3.76 15.15
N ALA A 76 -16.43 4.95 14.78
CA ALA A 76 -15.81 5.90 15.68
C ALA A 76 -16.81 6.37 16.76
N ALA A 77 -18.07 6.66 16.38
CA ALA A 77 -19.13 7.07 17.28
C ALA A 77 -19.50 5.99 18.31
N ALA A 78 -19.53 4.71 17.89
CA ALA A 78 -19.77 3.59 18.78
C ALA A 78 -18.73 3.51 19.92
N VAL A 79 -17.47 3.79 19.61
CA VAL A 79 -16.40 3.85 20.63
C VAL A 79 -16.49 5.10 21.49
N ALA A 80 -16.81 6.26 20.88
CA ALA A 80 -16.95 7.52 21.61
C ALA A 80 -18.07 7.46 22.65
N SER A 81 -19.20 6.83 22.31
CA SER A 81 -20.37 6.68 23.19
C SER A 81 -20.12 5.74 24.38
N GLY A 82 -19.19 4.79 24.26
CA GLY A 82 -18.87 3.79 25.26
C GLY A 82 -17.84 4.20 26.30
N ASN A 83 -17.80 5.48 26.77
CA ASN A 83 -16.79 6.00 27.73
C ASN A 83 -15.36 6.05 27.16
N GLY A 84 -15.22 6.02 25.85
CA GLY A 84 -13.94 5.92 25.11
C GLY A 84 -13.57 7.16 24.30
N SER A 85 -14.18 8.33 24.52
CA SER A 85 -13.98 9.56 23.71
C SER A 85 -12.52 10.04 23.60
N LYS A 86 -11.66 9.65 24.56
CA LYS A 86 -10.21 9.95 24.54
C LYS A 86 -9.37 8.84 23.87
N ARG A 87 -9.98 7.76 23.38
CA ARG A 87 -9.25 6.67 22.71
C ARG A 87 -9.01 7.03 21.24
N PRO A 88 -7.88 6.63 20.64
CA PRO A 88 -7.63 6.83 19.20
C PRO A 88 -8.75 6.27 18.32
N ALA A 89 -9.42 5.22 18.76
CA ALA A 89 -10.53 4.59 18.04
C ALA A 89 -11.84 5.41 18.05
N ALA A 90 -11.92 6.51 18.80
CA ALA A 90 -13.04 7.45 18.73
C ALA A 90 -12.93 8.46 17.57
N HIS A 91 -11.88 8.36 16.76
CA HIS A 91 -11.61 9.22 15.61
C HIS A 91 -11.62 8.42 14.31
N VAL A 92 -12.23 8.96 13.25
CA VAL A 92 -12.33 8.32 11.92
C VAL A 92 -10.99 7.92 11.33
N GLY A 93 -9.92 8.66 11.61
CA GLY A 93 -8.57 8.36 11.13
C GLY A 93 -8.03 7.02 11.60
N TYR A 94 -8.47 6.53 12.75
CA TYR A 94 -8.11 5.21 13.25
C TYR A 94 -8.57 4.10 12.28
N TYR A 95 -9.76 4.26 11.70
CA TYR A 95 -10.35 3.30 10.76
C TYR A 95 -9.92 3.51 9.32
N LEU A 96 -9.63 4.75 8.89
CA LEU A 96 -9.26 5.04 7.50
C LEU A 96 -7.77 4.82 7.20
N VAL A 97 -6.88 5.20 8.13
CA VAL A 97 -5.42 5.15 7.92
C VAL A 97 -4.66 4.49 9.07
N GLY A 98 -5.34 4.16 10.17
CA GLY A 98 -4.76 3.59 11.38
C GLY A 98 -4.92 2.07 11.51
N GLU A 99 -4.82 1.59 12.75
CA GLU A 99 -4.89 0.17 13.09
C GLU A 99 -6.30 -0.43 12.95
N GLY A 100 -7.34 0.39 12.97
CA GLY A 100 -8.74 -0.02 12.80
C GLY A 100 -9.15 -0.28 11.35
N LEU A 101 -8.29 0.00 10.38
CA LEU A 101 -8.58 -0.19 8.95
C LEU A 101 -9.06 -1.62 8.59
N PRO A 102 -8.48 -2.71 9.14
CA PRO A 102 -8.99 -4.06 8.85
C PRO A 102 -10.43 -4.28 9.31
N GLN A 103 -10.84 -3.60 10.39
CA GLN A 103 -12.21 -3.68 10.90
C GLN A 103 -13.18 -2.99 9.95
N LEU A 104 -12.80 -1.82 9.43
CA LEU A 104 -13.59 -1.10 8.42
C LEU A 104 -13.64 -1.89 7.10
N GLU A 105 -12.52 -2.45 6.63
CA GLU A 105 -12.47 -3.31 5.44
C GLU A 105 -13.44 -4.50 5.54
N GLN A 106 -13.48 -5.13 6.71
CA GLN A 106 -14.43 -6.23 6.98
C GLN A 106 -15.88 -5.74 7.00
N ALA A 107 -16.15 -4.58 7.62
CA ALA A 107 -17.48 -4.02 7.75
C ALA A 107 -18.09 -3.61 6.39
N VAL A 108 -17.25 -3.11 5.45
CA VAL A 108 -17.68 -2.74 4.10
C VAL A 108 -17.52 -3.85 3.06
N GLY A 109 -17.06 -5.05 3.47
CA GLY A 109 -16.85 -6.18 2.57
C GLY A 109 -15.72 -5.97 1.56
N ALA A 110 -14.75 -5.12 1.84
CA ALA A 110 -13.63 -4.85 0.95
C ALA A 110 -12.69 -6.05 0.84
N ARG A 111 -12.32 -6.43 -0.39
CA ARG A 111 -11.38 -7.53 -0.65
C ARG A 111 -9.96 -7.14 -0.23
N SER A 112 -9.48 -7.75 0.85
CA SER A 112 -8.19 -7.43 1.51
C SER A 112 -6.99 -8.16 0.90
N THR A 113 -6.82 -8.24 -0.43
CA THR A 113 -5.79 -9.11 -1.00
C THR A 113 -4.42 -8.46 -1.23
N ALA A 114 -4.35 -7.17 -1.52
CA ALA A 114 -3.07 -6.53 -1.85
C ALA A 114 -2.41 -5.76 -0.69
N ARG A 115 -3.19 -5.23 0.25
CA ARG A 115 -2.66 -4.38 1.32
C ARG A 115 -2.05 -5.18 2.47
N SER A 116 -2.59 -6.36 2.80
CA SER A 116 -1.97 -7.27 3.78
C SER A 116 -0.60 -7.74 3.29
N LEU A 117 -0.45 -8.04 2.00
CA LEU A 117 0.81 -8.39 1.38
C LEU A 117 1.77 -7.20 1.37
N ARG A 118 1.30 -6.00 0.96
CA ARG A 118 2.11 -4.77 0.96
C ARG A 118 2.52 -4.35 2.38
N LYS A 119 1.66 -4.52 3.40
CA LYS A 119 1.97 -4.24 4.80
C LYS A 119 2.95 -5.26 5.38
N ALA A 120 2.81 -6.55 5.02
CA ALA A 120 3.78 -7.59 5.39
C ALA A 120 5.15 -7.36 4.73
N LEU A 121 5.16 -7.03 3.42
CA LEU A 121 6.37 -6.67 2.68
C LEU A 121 7.00 -5.35 3.15
N GLY A 122 6.20 -4.35 3.49
CA GLY A 122 6.66 -3.05 4.00
C GLY A 122 7.19 -3.08 5.44
N ARG A 123 6.89 -4.15 6.20
CA ARG A 123 7.41 -4.34 7.56
C ARG A 123 8.87 -4.78 7.59
N PHE A 124 9.35 -5.37 6.48
CA PHE A 124 10.72 -5.84 6.32
C PHE A 124 11.27 -5.50 4.92
N PRO A 125 11.44 -4.19 4.59
CA PRO A 125 11.89 -3.80 3.25
C PRO A 125 13.26 -4.38 2.91
N THR A 126 14.16 -4.46 3.89
CA THR A 126 15.50 -5.06 3.73
C THR A 126 15.43 -6.57 3.47
N ALA A 127 14.55 -7.30 4.14
CA ALA A 127 14.36 -8.74 3.93
C ALA A 127 13.77 -9.05 2.54
N VAL A 128 12.83 -8.23 2.06
CA VAL A 128 12.25 -8.36 0.71
C VAL A 128 13.31 -8.10 -0.35
N TYR A 129 14.11 -7.06 -0.17
CA TYR A 129 15.18 -6.70 -1.08
C TYR A 129 16.29 -7.76 -1.10
N ALA A 130 16.77 -8.17 0.07
CA ALA A 130 17.79 -9.24 0.20
C ALA A 130 17.26 -10.57 -0.34
N GLY A 131 16.02 -10.93 -0.05
CA GLY A 131 15.37 -12.14 -0.58
C GLY A 131 15.22 -12.10 -2.10
N GLY A 132 14.88 -10.94 -2.68
CA GLY A 132 14.84 -10.75 -4.12
C GLY A 132 16.21 -10.94 -4.79
N ILE A 133 17.25 -10.36 -4.22
CA ILE A 133 18.64 -10.55 -4.72
C ILE A 133 19.04 -12.02 -4.61
N ALA A 134 18.78 -12.67 -3.47
CA ALA A 134 19.10 -14.09 -3.28
C ALA A 134 18.36 -14.98 -4.30
N LEU A 135 17.10 -14.72 -4.57
CA LEU A 135 16.31 -15.46 -5.56
C LEU A 135 16.88 -15.29 -6.97
N VAL A 136 17.14 -14.06 -7.40
CA VAL A 136 17.71 -13.79 -8.73
C VAL A 136 19.08 -14.42 -8.88
N THR A 137 19.92 -14.31 -7.87
CA THR A 137 21.24 -14.94 -7.85
C THR A 137 21.14 -16.46 -7.95
N TRP A 138 20.21 -17.06 -7.20
CA TRP A 138 19.96 -18.51 -7.26
C TRP A 138 19.51 -18.94 -8.65
N LEU A 139 18.57 -18.24 -9.27
CA LEU A 139 18.09 -18.53 -10.63
C LEU A 139 19.22 -18.45 -11.67
N ILE A 140 20.04 -17.40 -11.61
CA ILE A 140 21.17 -17.22 -12.51
C ILE A 140 22.19 -18.36 -12.29
N THR A 141 22.48 -18.72 -11.03
CA THR A 141 23.41 -19.80 -10.71
C THR A 141 22.93 -21.13 -11.27
N VAL A 142 21.66 -21.48 -11.04
CA VAL A 142 21.07 -22.72 -11.56
C VAL A 142 21.09 -22.74 -13.09
N PHE A 143 20.75 -21.64 -13.74
CA PHE A 143 20.78 -21.51 -15.19
C PHE A 143 22.20 -21.72 -15.77
N LEU A 144 23.21 -21.06 -15.18
CA LEU A 144 24.61 -21.19 -15.61
C LEU A 144 25.15 -22.61 -15.41
N LEU A 145 24.81 -23.23 -14.26
CA LEU A 145 25.20 -24.61 -14.00
C LEU A 145 24.53 -25.61 -14.94
N ALA A 146 23.27 -25.40 -15.28
CA ALA A 146 22.54 -26.21 -16.25
C ALA A 146 23.16 -26.09 -17.66
N ARG A 147 23.52 -24.88 -18.09
CA ARG A 147 24.25 -24.65 -19.34
C ARG A 147 25.62 -25.30 -19.35
N ALA A 148 26.42 -25.08 -18.31
CA ALA A 148 27.72 -25.70 -18.17
C ALA A 148 27.65 -27.25 -18.15
N ALA A 149 26.53 -27.79 -17.65
CA ALA A 149 26.29 -29.23 -17.70
C ALA A 149 26.02 -29.74 -19.13
N ALA A 150 25.20 -28.96 -19.89
CA ALA A 150 24.87 -29.28 -21.29
C ALA A 150 26.10 -29.18 -22.19
N ASP A 151 26.99 -28.21 -21.94
CA ASP A 151 28.21 -27.98 -22.69
C ASP A 151 29.36 -28.94 -22.30
N GLY A 152 29.11 -29.95 -21.45
CA GLY A 152 30.09 -30.99 -21.08
C GLY A 152 31.23 -30.52 -20.14
N VAL A 153 31.03 -29.34 -19.50
CA VAL A 153 32.03 -28.79 -18.56
C VAL A 153 32.26 -29.75 -17.41
N SER A 154 33.56 -29.98 -17.02
CA SER A 154 33.90 -30.90 -15.95
C SER A 154 33.33 -30.51 -14.60
N LEU A 155 33.03 -31.49 -13.76
CA LEU A 155 32.50 -31.29 -12.39
C LEU A 155 33.30 -30.26 -11.58
N PRO A 156 34.65 -30.31 -11.52
CA PRO A 156 35.42 -29.35 -10.74
C PRO A 156 35.26 -27.91 -11.25
N ALA A 157 35.17 -27.72 -12.58
CA ALA A 157 34.93 -26.38 -13.15
C ALA A 157 33.53 -25.83 -12.81
N ARG A 158 32.52 -26.69 -12.67
CA ARG A 158 31.18 -26.29 -12.20
C ARG A 158 31.18 -25.87 -10.73
N PHE A 159 31.95 -26.58 -9.88
CA PHE A 159 32.11 -26.17 -8.47
C PHE A 159 32.83 -24.83 -8.33
N THR A 160 33.87 -24.57 -9.12
CA THR A 160 34.55 -23.25 -9.10
C THR A 160 33.64 -22.14 -9.56
N LEU A 161 32.83 -22.36 -10.60
CA LEU A 161 31.85 -21.39 -11.07
C LEU A 161 30.78 -21.08 -10.00
N ALA A 162 30.22 -22.11 -9.36
CA ALA A 162 29.25 -21.96 -8.28
C ALA A 162 29.81 -21.17 -7.09
N MET A 163 31.08 -21.47 -6.72
CA MET A 163 31.78 -20.78 -5.64
C MET A 163 32.02 -19.29 -5.95
N LEU A 164 32.42 -18.98 -7.18
CA LEU A 164 32.57 -17.57 -7.63
C LEU A 164 31.29 -16.82 -7.59
N VAL A 165 30.17 -17.39 -8.09
CA VAL A 165 28.87 -16.77 -8.04
C VAL A 165 28.39 -16.54 -6.60
N ALA A 166 28.60 -17.52 -5.70
CA ALA A 166 28.26 -17.38 -4.29
C ALA A 166 29.07 -16.25 -3.60
N LEU A 167 30.38 -16.15 -3.90
CA LEU A 167 31.22 -15.06 -3.40
C LEU A 167 30.76 -13.68 -3.90
N CYS A 168 30.42 -13.54 -5.17
CA CYS A 168 29.88 -12.29 -5.73
C CYS A 168 28.55 -11.92 -5.08
N ALA A 169 27.66 -12.90 -4.89
CA ALA A 169 26.37 -12.70 -4.25
C ALA A 169 26.51 -12.29 -2.77
N SER A 170 27.45 -12.89 -2.04
CA SER A 170 27.70 -12.54 -0.65
C SER A 170 28.21 -11.10 -0.51
N ARG A 171 29.06 -10.64 -1.42
CA ARG A 171 29.54 -9.25 -1.47
C ARG A 171 28.41 -8.26 -1.75
N ALA A 172 27.54 -8.58 -2.72
CA ALA A 172 26.38 -7.76 -3.02
C ALA A 172 25.42 -7.66 -1.82
N ALA A 173 25.16 -8.79 -1.14
CA ALA A 173 24.33 -8.81 0.05
C ALA A 173 24.89 -7.97 1.20
N VAL A 174 26.21 -8.06 1.47
CA VAL A 174 26.87 -7.25 2.51
C VAL A 174 26.83 -5.75 2.18
N THR A 175 27.01 -5.38 0.91
CA THR A 175 26.95 -3.97 0.49
C THR A 175 25.55 -3.38 0.71
N VAL A 176 24.53 -4.16 0.48
CA VAL A 176 23.11 -3.76 0.67
C VAL A 176 22.73 -3.62 2.14
N VAL A 177 23.26 -4.49 3.01
CA VAL A 177 22.96 -4.44 4.46
C VAL A 177 23.73 -3.31 5.16
N ASN A 178 24.87 -2.88 4.62
CA ASN A 178 25.67 -1.78 5.19
C ASN A 178 25.32 -0.39 4.66
N TRP A 179 24.35 -0.28 3.79
CA TRP A 179 23.77 0.99 3.30
C TRP A 179 22.46 1.29 4.01
#